data_0d539db9f076026e888e70ac518e3b41
#
_entry.id   0d539db9f076026e888e70ac518e3b41
#
_cell.length_a   1.000
_cell.length_b   1.000
_cell.length_c   1.000
_cell.angle_alpha   90.00
_cell.angle_beta   90.00
_cell.angle_gamma   90.00
#
_symmetry.space_group_name_H-M   'P 1'
#
loop_
_entity.id
_entity.type
_entity.pdbx_description
1 polymer ?
#
loop_
_entity_poly.entity_id
_entity_poly.type
_entity_poly.pdbx_seq_one_letter_code
_entity_poly.pdbx_strand_id
1 'polypeptide(L)'
;MRVCMFVKNSFEYDARVTKEARSLVEGGHEVTVVAIHVPGVTAEREVTADGIDVVRVHRLSFGMRKVQQAHARFVVDTEERHARLTGDQVDEARIRRYSALLPASTATPGETREAEAARATTAGPAEARHTRPPGSVSPAAASETRRRRRGGNSTIARAWAAASIAGRRAAAQTVRHGFRAAKFVVQGPLKMVRGRALDRRFLEAGLVTGAQVWHCHDLNTLAIGVRAKKARPGTRLAYDSHELATERSRMGRLAKRRAGRLERRGLRHTDERIWTTRTRAEYVVRRYGIPFPTLIHNVPERMEVQQGWDLRERLGIPADRRILLYQGSIQEFRGIEEAIEAVTLLDRCVLVVIGYGYHRPTLEETVRRRGLQDRVRFFGPIPNDELLYYTASADVGLCVIRGESLSYRWSMPNKLFEYMMAGIPIVASDFEEMGRVVREEGVGTVCDPDDPQSIADAVRAIVDDPEAEARFRAATRVAIGKYNWDEEEKKLLALYQRLEPAGS
;
A
#
# COMPACT_ATOMS: atom_id res chain seq x y z
N MET A 1 -8.76 -28.31 16.12
CA MET A 1 -9.48 -28.45 14.82
C MET A 1 -8.54 -28.20 13.67
N ARG A 2 -8.86 -28.69 12.44
CA ARG A 2 -8.17 -28.29 11.22
C ARG A 2 -8.81 -27.02 10.65
N VAL A 3 -8.02 -25.97 10.49
CA VAL A 3 -8.44 -24.64 10.02
C VAL A 3 -7.76 -24.35 8.69
N CYS A 4 -8.54 -23.92 7.70
CA CYS A 4 -8.00 -23.43 6.44
C CYS A 4 -8.32 -21.94 6.27
N MET A 5 -7.28 -21.11 6.27
CA MET A 5 -7.36 -19.66 6.09
C MET A 5 -7.16 -19.31 4.61
N PHE A 6 -8.01 -18.48 4.03
CA PHE A 6 -7.88 -18.00 2.66
C PHE A 6 -7.45 -16.53 2.65
N VAL A 7 -6.31 -16.22 2.04
CA VAL A 7 -5.80 -14.86 1.89
C VAL A 7 -5.32 -14.61 0.46
N LYS A 8 -5.78 -13.53 -0.19
CA LYS A 8 -5.42 -13.22 -1.60
C LYS A 8 -4.22 -12.29 -1.73
N ASN A 9 -3.18 -12.53 -0.92
CA ASN A 9 -1.84 -11.99 -1.05
C ASN A 9 -0.81 -13.12 -0.96
N SER A 10 0.49 -12.80 -0.82
CA SER A 10 1.55 -13.82 -0.71
C SER A 10 1.73 -14.40 0.70
N PHE A 11 1.07 -13.83 1.69
CA PHE A 11 1.22 -14.13 3.13
C PHE A 11 2.57 -13.77 3.75
N GLU A 12 3.52 -13.21 3.02
CA GLU A 12 4.85 -12.85 3.55
C GLU A 12 4.85 -11.64 4.49
N TYR A 13 3.98 -10.66 4.21
CA TYR A 13 3.92 -9.38 4.92
C TYR A 13 2.52 -9.09 5.48
N ASP A 14 1.73 -10.12 5.73
CA ASP A 14 0.39 -9.98 6.31
C ASP A 14 0.43 -10.21 7.82
N ALA A 15 0.92 -9.19 8.55
CA ALA A 15 1.10 -9.27 9.99
C ALA A 15 -0.18 -9.67 10.75
N ARG A 16 -1.39 -9.32 10.25
CA ARG A 16 -2.64 -9.71 10.90
C ARG A 16 -2.91 -11.20 10.75
N VAL A 17 -2.91 -11.70 9.53
CA VAL A 17 -3.19 -13.12 9.26
C VAL A 17 -2.12 -14.01 9.90
N THR A 18 -0.85 -13.56 9.93
CA THR A 18 0.24 -14.28 10.60
C THR A 18 -0.02 -14.42 12.10
N LYS A 19 -0.40 -13.34 12.79
CA LYS A 19 -0.72 -13.38 14.24
C LYS A 19 -1.92 -14.29 14.52
N GLU A 20 -2.99 -14.14 13.74
CA GLU A 20 -4.17 -14.99 13.91
C GLU A 20 -3.86 -16.47 13.69
N ALA A 21 -3.08 -16.80 12.65
CA ALA A 21 -2.68 -18.18 12.36
C ALA A 21 -1.81 -18.77 13.47
N ARG A 22 -0.83 -17.98 13.99
CA ARG A 22 0.03 -18.36 15.10
C ARG A 22 -0.78 -18.65 16.37
N SER A 23 -1.64 -17.72 16.76
CA SER A 23 -2.50 -17.89 17.93
C SER A 23 -3.38 -19.13 17.86
N LEU A 24 -3.85 -19.47 16.65
CA LEU A 24 -4.63 -20.70 16.46
C LEU A 24 -3.76 -21.96 16.57
N VAL A 25 -2.51 -21.93 16.08
CA VAL A 25 -1.56 -23.05 16.27
C VAL A 25 -1.24 -23.23 17.76
N GLU A 26 -0.93 -22.13 18.46
CA GLU A 26 -0.69 -22.12 19.91
C GLU A 26 -1.92 -22.58 20.71
N GLY A 27 -3.11 -22.25 20.21
CA GLY A 27 -4.39 -22.75 20.73
C GLY A 27 -4.71 -24.22 20.38
N GLY A 28 -3.76 -24.97 19.81
CA GLY A 28 -3.89 -26.41 19.53
C GLY A 28 -4.65 -26.74 18.24
N HIS A 29 -4.77 -25.81 17.30
CA HIS A 29 -5.37 -26.05 15.99
C HIS A 29 -4.30 -26.36 14.92
N GLU A 30 -4.64 -27.20 13.94
CA GLU A 30 -3.84 -27.40 12.73
C GLU A 30 -4.23 -26.34 11.70
N VAL A 31 -3.32 -25.42 11.38
CA VAL A 31 -3.62 -24.27 10.51
C VAL A 31 -2.93 -24.39 9.17
N THR A 32 -3.71 -24.35 8.08
CA THR A 32 -3.21 -24.21 6.71
C THR A 32 -3.65 -22.87 6.14
N VAL A 33 -2.71 -22.07 5.65
CA VAL A 33 -2.96 -20.82 4.93
C VAL A 33 -2.85 -21.04 3.43
N VAL A 34 -3.92 -20.80 2.70
CA VAL A 34 -3.91 -20.80 1.23
C VAL A 34 -3.72 -19.38 0.72
N ALA A 35 -2.58 -19.14 0.07
CA ALA A 35 -2.10 -17.83 -0.36
C ALA A 35 -1.77 -17.77 -1.86
N ILE A 36 -1.26 -16.65 -2.36
CA ILE A 36 -0.83 -16.47 -3.75
C ILE A 36 0.67 -16.73 -3.88
N HIS A 37 1.05 -17.60 -4.81
CA HIS A 37 2.44 -17.78 -5.19
C HIS A 37 2.97 -16.58 -6.00
N VAL A 38 4.13 -16.07 -5.60
CA VAL A 38 4.90 -15.05 -6.31
C VAL A 38 6.19 -15.69 -6.83
N PRO A 39 6.29 -15.95 -8.14
CA PRO A 39 7.46 -16.62 -8.72
C PRO A 39 8.77 -15.89 -8.40
N GLY A 40 9.77 -16.65 -7.96
CA GLY A 40 11.09 -16.12 -7.60
C GLY A 40 11.16 -15.44 -6.22
N VAL A 41 10.03 -15.34 -5.51
CA VAL A 41 9.95 -14.71 -4.18
C VAL A 41 9.47 -15.72 -3.14
N THR A 42 8.38 -16.46 -3.40
CA THR A 42 7.79 -17.38 -2.41
C THR A 42 7.92 -18.84 -2.82
N ALA A 43 8.03 -19.75 -1.87
CA ALA A 43 7.85 -21.19 -2.09
C ALA A 43 6.38 -21.52 -2.43
N GLU A 44 6.13 -22.61 -3.16
CA GLU A 44 4.76 -23.09 -3.42
C GLU A 44 4.13 -23.70 -2.17
N ARG A 45 4.94 -24.33 -1.33
CA ARG A 45 4.55 -24.85 -0.02
C ARG A 45 5.71 -24.72 0.97
N GLU A 46 5.39 -24.37 2.19
CA GLU A 46 6.31 -24.32 3.32
C GLU A 46 5.57 -24.50 4.62
N VAL A 47 6.29 -24.88 5.66
CA VAL A 47 5.81 -24.81 7.05
C VAL A 47 6.64 -23.72 7.73
N THR A 48 5.97 -22.72 8.30
CA THR A 48 6.67 -21.62 9.02
C THR A 48 7.28 -22.14 10.33
N ALA A 49 8.17 -21.33 10.90
CA ALA A 49 8.72 -21.63 12.23
C ALA A 49 7.62 -21.75 13.31
N ASP A 50 6.51 -21.06 13.15
CA ASP A 50 5.34 -21.11 14.02
C ASP A 50 4.43 -22.35 13.78
N GLY A 51 4.81 -23.27 12.89
CA GLY A 51 4.03 -24.48 12.59
C GLY A 51 2.84 -24.27 11.63
N ILE A 52 2.77 -23.14 10.95
CA ILE A 52 1.70 -22.84 9.96
C ILE A 52 2.05 -23.50 8.64
N ASP A 53 1.16 -24.37 8.09
CA ASP A 53 1.31 -24.94 6.74
C ASP A 53 0.84 -23.91 5.71
N VAL A 54 1.72 -23.43 4.83
CA VAL A 54 1.41 -22.42 3.82
C VAL A 54 1.41 -23.07 2.45
N VAL A 55 0.27 -23.03 1.78
CA VAL A 55 0.08 -23.55 0.41
C VAL A 55 -0.19 -22.39 -0.53
N ARG A 56 0.68 -22.17 -1.51
CA ARG A 56 0.53 -21.05 -2.46
C ARG A 56 0.11 -21.49 -3.83
N VAL A 57 -0.93 -20.85 -4.34
CA VAL A 57 -1.49 -21.13 -5.66
C VAL A 57 -1.04 -20.08 -6.68
N HIS A 58 -0.70 -20.52 -7.88
CA HIS A 58 -0.33 -19.61 -8.96
C HIS A 58 -1.51 -18.75 -9.44
N ARG A 59 -1.30 -17.48 -9.70
CA ARG A 59 -2.33 -16.57 -10.26
C ARG A 59 -2.85 -17.03 -11.62
N LEU A 60 -2.02 -17.70 -12.42
CA LEU A 60 -2.37 -18.12 -13.79
C LEU A 60 -2.06 -19.60 -14.01
N SER A 61 -2.93 -20.30 -14.77
CA SER A 61 -2.62 -21.62 -15.33
C SER A 61 -1.56 -21.50 -16.41
N PHE A 62 -0.88 -22.60 -16.74
CA PHE A 62 0.15 -22.64 -17.78
C PHE A 62 -0.35 -22.06 -19.12
N GLY A 63 -1.57 -22.41 -19.55
CA GLY A 63 -2.18 -21.84 -20.75
C GLY A 63 -2.47 -20.34 -20.65
N MET A 64 -2.87 -19.86 -19.47
CA MET A 64 -3.11 -18.43 -19.24
C MET A 64 -1.83 -17.63 -19.12
N ARG A 65 -0.70 -18.23 -18.70
CA ARG A 65 0.63 -17.59 -18.77
C ARG A 65 1.01 -17.29 -20.23
N LYS A 66 0.79 -18.23 -21.17
CA LYS A 66 1.02 -17.99 -22.59
C LYS A 66 0.19 -16.85 -23.14
N VAL A 67 -1.10 -16.77 -22.78
CA VAL A 67 -1.99 -15.65 -23.17
C VAL A 67 -1.52 -14.32 -22.58
N GLN A 68 -1.06 -14.32 -21.32
CA GLN A 68 -0.49 -13.12 -20.70
C GLN A 68 0.80 -12.68 -21.37
N GLN A 69 1.68 -13.61 -21.71
CA GLN A 69 2.93 -13.33 -22.43
C GLN A 69 2.64 -12.79 -23.84
N ALA A 70 1.68 -13.38 -24.58
CA ALA A 70 1.26 -12.85 -25.87
C ALA A 70 0.69 -11.43 -25.75
N HIS A 71 -0.13 -11.16 -24.71
CA HIS A 71 -0.63 -9.81 -24.43
C HIS A 71 0.50 -8.85 -24.03
N ALA A 72 1.46 -9.30 -23.21
CA ALA A 72 2.61 -8.48 -22.81
C ALA A 72 3.46 -8.10 -24.04
N ARG A 73 3.77 -9.04 -24.94
CA ARG A 73 4.44 -8.77 -26.23
C ARG A 73 3.67 -7.73 -27.04
N PHE A 74 2.37 -7.95 -27.23
CA PHE A 74 1.53 -7.00 -27.97
C PHE A 74 1.55 -5.59 -27.38
N VAL A 75 1.55 -5.43 -26.04
CA VAL A 75 1.63 -4.11 -25.39
C VAL A 75 2.99 -3.47 -25.62
N VAL A 76 4.09 -4.21 -25.44
CA VAL A 76 5.46 -3.72 -25.67
C VAL A 76 5.63 -3.28 -27.13
N ASP A 77 5.30 -4.14 -28.07
CA ASP A 77 5.41 -3.85 -29.51
C ASP A 77 4.54 -2.64 -29.93
N THR A 78 3.39 -2.48 -29.30
CA THR A 78 2.48 -1.36 -29.61
C THR A 78 3.00 -0.04 -29.04
N GLU A 79 3.55 -0.02 -27.82
CA GLU A 79 4.17 1.19 -27.23
C GLU A 79 5.40 1.62 -28.02
N GLU A 80 6.27 0.71 -28.39
CA GLU A 80 7.44 1.00 -29.21
C GLU A 80 7.06 1.49 -30.60
N ARG A 81 6.05 0.88 -31.22
CA ARG A 81 5.54 1.32 -32.53
C ARG A 81 4.88 2.68 -32.45
N HIS A 82 4.14 2.95 -31.36
CA HIS A 82 3.51 4.25 -31.14
C HIS A 82 4.57 5.35 -30.98
N ALA A 83 5.58 5.12 -30.15
CA ALA A 83 6.69 6.06 -29.95
C ALA A 83 7.43 6.38 -31.25
N ARG A 84 7.69 5.36 -32.09
CA ARG A 84 8.30 5.56 -33.43
C ARG A 84 7.44 6.39 -34.38
N LEU A 85 6.11 6.29 -34.28
CA LEU A 85 5.19 7.01 -35.17
C LEU A 85 4.87 8.44 -34.72
N THR A 86 4.91 8.70 -33.41
CA THR A 86 4.51 9.99 -32.83
C THR A 86 5.70 10.85 -32.39
N GLY A 87 6.89 10.25 -32.23
CA GLY A 87 8.05 10.90 -31.63
C GLY A 87 7.90 11.16 -30.12
N ASP A 88 6.85 10.62 -29.50
CA ASP A 88 6.65 10.70 -28.05
C ASP A 88 7.69 9.83 -27.30
N GLN A 89 8.06 10.22 -26.09
CA GLN A 89 8.91 9.37 -25.24
C GLN A 89 8.17 8.07 -24.91
N VAL A 90 8.91 6.98 -24.98
CA VAL A 90 8.43 5.64 -24.61
C VAL A 90 8.12 5.62 -23.11
N ASP A 91 6.95 5.12 -22.73
CA ASP A 91 6.65 4.84 -21.32
C ASP A 91 7.48 3.64 -20.83
N GLU A 92 8.74 3.92 -20.44
CA GLU A 92 9.69 2.92 -19.99
C GLU A 92 9.19 2.13 -18.76
N ALA A 93 8.48 2.77 -17.84
CA ALA A 93 7.93 2.11 -16.66
C ALA A 93 6.88 1.06 -17.06
N ARG A 94 6.09 1.38 -18.09
CA ARG A 94 5.11 0.47 -18.64
C ARG A 94 5.76 -0.66 -19.42
N ILE A 95 6.77 -0.37 -20.24
CA ILE A 95 7.54 -1.40 -20.95
C ILE A 95 8.21 -2.35 -19.95
N ARG A 96 8.93 -1.85 -18.95
CA ARG A 96 9.56 -2.68 -17.90
C ARG A 96 8.54 -3.60 -17.22
N ARG A 97 7.35 -3.06 -16.89
CA ARG A 97 6.28 -3.84 -16.23
C ARG A 97 5.76 -4.99 -17.07
N TYR A 98 5.66 -4.83 -18.39
CA TYR A 98 5.18 -5.88 -19.29
C TYR A 98 6.30 -6.78 -19.76
N SER A 99 7.52 -6.27 -19.95
CA SER A 99 8.71 -7.07 -20.27
C SER A 99 9.05 -8.07 -19.17
N ALA A 100 8.83 -7.72 -17.90
CA ALA A 100 8.99 -8.64 -16.77
C ALA A 100 8.04 -9.85 -16.80
N LEU A 101 6.99 -9.82 -17.63
CA LEU A 101 6.06 -10.94 -17.83
C LEU A 101 6.45 -11.85 -19.01
N LEU A 102 7.44 -11.45 -19.80
CA LEU A 102 7.97 -12.24 -20.90
C LEU A 102 9.02 -13.23 -20.36
N PRO A 103 9.15 -14.43 -20.98
CA PRO A 103 10.26 -15.31 -20.65
C PRO A 103 11.57 -14.56 -20.94
N ALA A 104 12.58 -14.78 -20.11
CA ALA A 104 13.92 -14.30 -20.40
C ALA A 104 14.28 -14.80 -21.82
N SER A 105 14.62 -13.86 -22.70
CA SER A 105 15.09 -14.20 -24.03
C SER A 105 16.22 -15.22 -23.86
N THR A 106 16.12 -16.36 -24.51
CA THR A 106 17.27 -17.27 -24.70
C THR A 106 18.24 -16.52 -25.59
N ALA A 107 19.01 -15.61 -25.02
CA ALA A 107 20.17 -15.06 -25.67
C ALA A 107 21.13 -16.23 -25.94
N THR A 108 21.51 -16.39 -27.17
CA THR A 108 22.52 -17.33 -27.58
C THR A 108 23.80 -17.12 -26.76
N PRO A 109 24.54 -18.16 -26.34
CA PRO A 109 25.66 -18.05 -25.38
C PRO A 109 26.85 -17.18 -25.81
N GLY A 110 26.74 -16.43 -26.91
CA GLY A 110 27.76 -15.51 -27.42
C GLY A 110 27.61 -14.06 -26.96
N GLU A 111 26.39 -13.59 -26.70
CA GLU A 111 26.14 -12.15 -26.40
C GLU A 111 26.28 -11.78 -24.93
N THR A 112 26.25 -12.76 -24.01
CA THR A 112 26.43 -12.52 -22.57
C THR A 112 27.88 -12.25 -22.17
N ARG A 113 28.86 -12.68 -22.93
CA ARG A 113 30.29 -12.44 -22.63
C ARG A 113 30.79 -11.02 -22.99
N GLU A 114 30.22 -10.42 -24.02
CA GLU A 114 30.56 -9.02 -24.38
C GLU A 114 29.91 -7.99 -23.45
N ALA A 115 28.71 -8.26 -22.92
CA ALA A 115 28.04 -7.38 -21.97
C ALA A 115 28.67 -7.43 -20.56
N GLU A 116 29.24 -8.55 -20.14
CA GLU A 116 30.00 -8.68 -18.89
C GLU A 116 31.41 -8.08 -19.00
N ALA A 117 32.07 -8.20 -20.15
CA ALA A 117 33.36 -7.57 -20.39
C ALA A 117 33.30 -6.05 -20.45
N ALA A 118 32.18 -5.48 -20.95
CA ALA A 118 31.95 -4.03 -20.97
C ALA A 118 31.66 -3.43 -19.57
N ARG A 119 31.19 -4.24 -18.62
CA ARG A 119 30.95 -3.79 -17.21
C ARG A 119 32.17 -3.90 -16.32
N ALA A 120 33.19 -4.65 -16.70
CA ALA A 120 34.40 -4.84 -15.93
C ALA A 120 35.49 -3.78 -16.23
N THR A 121 35.31 -2.92 -17.24
CA THR A 121 36.31 -1.94 -17.67
C THR A 121 36.04 -0.49 -17.22
N THR A 122 35.08 -0.25 -16.37
CA THR A 122 34.75 1.11 -15.86
C THR A 122 34.92 1.26 -14.34
N ALA A 123 35.98 0.73 -13.77
CA ALA A 123 36.36 1.00 -12.40
C ALA A 123 37.88 1.16 -12.29
N GLY A 124 38.36 2.41 -12.30
CA GLY A 124 39.74 2.76 -11.98
C GLY A 124 39.90 4.29 -11.89
N PRO A 125 40.78 4.81 -11.06
CA PRO A 125 40.49 5.98 -10.22
C PRO A 125 40.91 7.31 -10.80
N ALA A 126 40.30 8.37 -10.23
CA ALA A 126 40.52 9.76 -10.49
C ALA A 126 41.88 10.24 -9.93
N GLU A 127 42.66 10.95 -10.74
CA GLU A 127 43.65 11.90 -10.26
C GLU A 127 43.47 13.25 -10.95
N ALA A 128 43.51 14.25 -10.11
CA ALA A 128 43.36 15.65 -10.46
C ALA A 128 44.57 16.23 -11.18
N ARG A 129 44.38 17.18 -12.10
CA ARG A 129 45.28 18.35 -12.25
C ARG A 129 44.58 19.52 -12.93
N HIS A 130 44.79 20.65 -12.30
CA HIS A 130 44.48 22.02 -12.73
C HIS A 130 45.11 22.40 -14.06
N THR A 131 44.44 23.25 -14.85
CA THR A 131 44.99 24.54 -15.31
C THR A 131 43.93 25.42 -15.95
N ARG A 132 44.01 26.69 -15.69
CA ARG A 132 43.15 27.84 -16.07
C ARG A 132 43.68 28.53 -17.33
N PRO A 133 42.95 29.56 -17.85
CA PRO A 133 42.72 29.86 -19.27
C PRO A 133 43.67 30.90 -19.84
N PRO A 134 43.56 31.49 -21.02
CA PRO A 134 42.70 32.64 -21.26
C PRO A 134 42.23 32.87 -22.72
N GLY A 135 41.38 33.86 -22.91
CA GLY A 135 41.38 34.67 -24.11
C GLY A 135 40.03 35.12 -24.66
N SER A 136 39.56 36.23 -24.18
CA SER A 136 38.58 37.12 -24.75
C SER A 136 38.82 37.47 -26.23
N VAL A 137 37.77 37.71 -27.01
CA VAL A 137 37.61 38.91 -27.85
C VAL A 137 36.15 38.95 -28.41
N SER A 138 35.45 40.02 -28.15
CA SER A 138 34.39 40.64 -28.94
C SER A 138 34.99 41.97 -29.44
N PRO A 139 34.53 42.70 -30.40
CA PRO A 139 33.16 42.97 -30.87
C PRO A 139 32.98 43.36 -32.38
N ALA A 140 31.74 43.68 -32.71
CA ALA A 140 31.23 44.76 -33.53
C ALA A 140 31.09 44.61 -35.09
N ALA A 141 29.84 44.68 -35.48
CA ALA A 141 29.17 45.73 -36.23
C ALA A 141 29.22 45.73 -37.79
N ALA A 142 28.06 46.06 -38.27
CA ALA A 142 27.66 46.61 -39.57
C ALA A 142 27.46 45.60 -40.73
N SER A 143 26.35 45.55 -41.43
CA SER A 143 25.63 46.66 -42.07
C SER A 143 24.30 46.15 -42.69
N GLU A 144 23.29 47.03 -42.66
CA GLU A 144 22.07 46.97 -43.43
C GLU A 144 22.30 46.85 -44.91
N THR A 145 21.51 46.03 -45.63
CA THR A 145 20.88 46.42 -46.90
C THR A 145 19.69 45.54 -47.25
N ARG A 146 18.53 46.16 -47.25
CA ARG A 146 17.35 45.96 -48.12
C ARG A 146 17.29 44.74 -49.01
N ARG A 147 16.23 43.90 -48.80
CA ARG A 147 15.27 43.62 -49.91
C ARG A 147 13.88 43.29 -49.37
N ARG A 148 12.98 44.25 -49.58
CA ARG A 148 11.51 43.96 -49.65
C ARG A 148 11.26 43.06 -50.83
N ARG A 149 10.49 42.04 -50.65
CA ARG A 149 9.32 41.52 -51.39
C ARG A 149 9.15 40.02 -51.20
N ARG A 150 8.08 39.65 -50.57
CA ARG A 150 7.06 38.63 -50.89
C ARG A 150 6.39 38.16 -49.60
N GLY A 151 5.51 38.98 -49.08
CA GLY A 151 4.46 38.53 -48.18
C GLY A 151 3.35 37.90 -49.02
N GLY A 152 3.01 36.66 -48.79
CA GLY A 152 1.85 36.03 -49.45
C GLY A 152 1.69 34.54 -49.13
N ASN A 153 2.76 33.78 -48.98
CA ASN A 153 2.66 32.31 -48.88
C ASN A 153 2.95 31.69 -47.50
N SER A 154 3.30 32.50 -46.48
CA SER A 154 3.65 31.95 -45.17
C SER A 154 2.44 31.65 -44.26
N THR A 155 1.35 32.38 -44.47
CA THR A 155 0.12 32.24 -43.66
C THR A 155 -0.68 30.98 -44.03
N ILE A 156 -0.75 30.71 -45.34
CA ILE A 156 -1.44 29.49 -45.83
C ILE A 156 -0.65 28.24 -45.47
N ALA A 157 0.69 28.26 -45.61
CA ALA A 157 1.54 27.14 -45.22
C ALA A 157 1.50 26.88 -43.70
N ARG A 158 1.43 27.95 -42.89
CA ARG A 158 1.25 27.81 -41.42
C ARG A 158 -0.15 27.29 -41.06
N ALA A 159 -1.19 27.72 -41.75
CA ALA A 159 -2.56 27.21 -41.55
C ALA A 159 -2.69 25.73 -41.96
N TRP A 160 -2.05 25.30 -43.05
CA TRP A 160 -2.00 23.90 -43.46
C TRP A 160 -1.18 23.04 -42.52
N ALA A 161 -0.05 23.53 -42.01
CA ALA A 161 0.75 22.84 -40.99
C ALA A 161 -0.04 22.72 -39.68
N ALA A 162 -0.72 23.78 -39.24
CA ALA A 162 -1.57 23.75 -38.04
C ALA A 162 -2.77 22.80 -38.20
N ALA A 163 -3.43 22.80 -39.37
CA ALA A 163 -4.52 21.87 -39.65
C ALA A 163 -4.05 20.41 -39.70
N SER A 164 -2.87 20.15 -40.26
CA SER A 164 -2.28 18.80 -40.31
C SER A 164 -1.89 18.30 -38.90
N ILE A 165 -1.38 19.17 -38.01
CA ILE A 165 -1.06 18.86 -36.62
C ILE A 165 -2.35 18.63 -35.84
N ALA A 166 -3.39 19.46 -36.02
CA ALA A 166 -4.70 19.29 -35.39
C ALA A 166 -5.38 17.98 -35.85
N GLY A 167 -5.32 17.66 -37.13
CA GLY A 167 -5.82 16.40 -37.69
C GLY A 167 -5.09 15.18 -37.15
N ARG A 168 -3.75 15.24 -37.01
CA ARG A 168 -2.95 14.15 -36.38
C ARG A 168 -3.24 14.01 -34.90
N ARG A 169 -3.45 15.11 -34.15
CA ARG A 169 -3.86 15.09 -32.74
C ARG A 169 -5.27 14.51 -32.58
N ALA A 170 -6.21 14.86 -33.43
CA ALA A 170 -7.56 14.30 -33.39
C ALA A 170 -7.57 12.80 -33.76
N ALA A 171 -6.81 12.38 -34.78
CA ALA A 171 -6.64 10.98 -35.13
C ALA A 171 -5.97 10.19 -33.99
N ALA A 172 -4.93 10.75 -33.37
CA ALA A 172 -4.29 10.13 -32.20
C ALA A 172 -5.22 10.02 -30.98
N GLN A 173 -6.08 11.02 -30.75
CA GLN A 173 -7.10 10.96 -29.70
C GLN A 173 -8.18 9.90 -30.00
N THR A 174 -8.65 9.80 -31.25
CA THR A 174 -9.63 8.77 -31.65
C THR A 174 -9.04 7.37 -31.53
N VAL A 175 -7.79 7.18 -31.90
CA VAL A 175 -7.05 5.93 -31.71
C VAL A 175 -6.90 5.63 -30.23
N ARG A 176 -6.54 6.62 -29.38
CA ARG A 176 -6.48 6.45 -27.90
C ARG A 176 -7.83 6.07 -27.29
N HIS A 177 -8.92 6.66 -27.74
CA HIS A 177 -10.27 6.32 -27.26
C HIS A 177 -10.72 4.95 -27.76
N GLY A 178 -10.47 4.61 -29.01
CA GLY A 178 -10.71 3.27 -29.56
C GLY A 178 -9.90 2.19 -28.82
N PHE A 179 -8.62 2.45 -28.52
CA PHE A 179 -7.78 1.55 -27.72
C PHE A 179 -8.26 1.42 -26.27
N ARG A 180 -8.75 2.51 -25.64
CA ARG A 180 -9.33 2.45 -24.30
C ARG A 180 -10.61 1.63 -24.28
N ALA A 181 -11.48 1.79 -25.27
CA ALA A 181 -12.71 1.02 -25.42
C ALA A 181 -12.42 -0.47 -25.71
N ALA A 182 -11.54 -0.78 -26.65
CA ALA A 182 -11.10 -2.15 -26.94
C ALA A 182 -10.44 -2.82 -25.73
N LYS A 183 -9.61 -2.06 -24.99
CA LYS A 183 -8.99 -2.53 -23.73
C LYS A 183 -10.04 -2.87 -22.68
N PHE A 184 -11.10 -2.07 -22.57
CA PHE A 184 -12.18 -2.32 -21.62
C PHE A 184 -13.02 -3.55 -22.00
N VAL A 185 -13.32 -3.71 -23.29
CA VAL A 185 -14.11 -4.85 -23.82
C VAL A 185 -13.36 -6.18 -23.67
N VAL A 186 -12.05 -6.21 -23.91
CA VAL A 186 -11.26 -7.45 -23.85
C VAL A 186 -10.75 -7.73 -22.43
N GLN A 187 -10.32 -6.71 -21.68
CA GLN A 187 -9.75 -6.93 -20.33
C GLN A 187 -10.80 -7.24 -19.27
N GLY A 188 -12.04 -6.76 -19.42
CA GLY A 188 -13.12 -7.02 -18.46
C GLY A 188 -13.45 -8.52 -18.34
N PRO A 189 -13.84 -9.19 -19.44
CA PRO A 189 -14.08 -10.64 -19.45
C PRO A 189 -12.85 -11.46 -19.03
N LEU A 190 -11.66 -11.06 -19.50
CA LEU A 190 -10.42 -11.76 -19.18
C LEU A 190 -10.07 -11.68 -17.68
N LYS A 191 -10.27 -10.51 -17.03
CA LYS A 191 -10.13 -10.36 -15.58
C LYS A 191 -11.11 -11.26 -14.82
N MET A 192 -12.34 -11.37 -15.31
CA MET A 192 -13.38 -12.20 -14.68
C MET A 192 -13.06 -13.69 -14.79
N VAL A 193 -12.62 -14.16 -15.96
CA VAL A 193 -12.18 -15.56 -16.17
C VAL A 193 -10.95 -15.87 -15.30
N ARG A 194 -9.96 -14.97 -15.26
CA ARG A 194 -8.77 -15.11 -14.39
C ARG A 194 -9.15 -15.17 -12.91
N GLY A 195 -10.07 -14.31 -12.46
CA GLY A 195 -10.56 -14.31 -11.10
C GLY A 195 -11.23 -15.65 -10.72
N ARG A 196 -12.13 -16.15 -11.58
CA ARG A 196 -12.78 -17.45 -11.37
C ARG A 196 -11.81 -18.63 -11.37
N ALA A 197 -10.81 -18.63 -12.25
CA ALA A 197 -9.78 -19.66 -12.30
C ALA A 197 -8.90 -19.65 -11.04
N LEU A 198 -8.58 -18.46 -10.51
CA LEU A 198 -7.86 -18.32 -9.24
C LEU A 198 -8.71 -18.82 -8.08
N ASP A 199 -9.99 -18.40 -7.99
CA ASP A 199 -10.92 -18.84 -6.94
C ASP A 199 -11.09 -20.37 -6.93
N ARG A 200 -11.11 -20.99 -8.12
CA ARG A 200 -11.19 -22.45 -8.24
C ARG A 200 -9.97 -23.14 -7.64
N ARG A 201 -8.75 -22.62 -7.90
CA ARG A 201 -7.53 -23.20 -7.33
C ARG A 201 -7.42 -23.01 -5.83
N PHE A 202 -7.83 -21.84 -5.31
CA PHE A 202 -7.94 -21.63 -3.87
C PHE A 202 -8.88 -22.66 -3.25
N LEU A 203 -10.04 -22.89 -3.87
CA LEU A 203 -10.99 -23.89 -3.42
C LEU A 203 -10.39 -25.32 -3.45
N GLU A 204 -9.75 -25.69 -4.56
CA GLU A 204 -9.11 -27.01 -4.72
C GLU A 204 -7.99 -27.21 -3.68
N ALA A 205 -7.12 -26.21 -3.48
CA ALA A 205 -6.08 -26.25 -2.46
C ALA A 205 -6.64 -26.33 -1.04
N GLY A 206 -7.73 -25.61 -0.75
CA GLY A 206 -8.38 -25.68 0.54
C GLY A 206 -9.05 -27.04 0.79
N LEU A 207 -9.77 -27.59 -0.19
CA LEU A 207 -10.49 -28.84 -0.01
C LEU A 207 -9.60 -30.05 0.34
N VAL A 208 -8.34 -30.06 -0.10
CA VAL A 208 -7.38 -31.13 0.23
C VAL A 208 -6.87 -31.09 1.67
N THR A 209 -7.02 -29.94 2.38
CA THR A 209 -6.57 -29.80 3.78
C THR A 209 -7.45 -30.58 4.77
N GLY A 210 -8.65 -30.98 4.35
CA GLY A 210 -9.61 -31.62 5.24
C GLY A 210 -10.13 -30.71 6.35
N ALA A 211 -10.13 -29.39 6.14
CA ALA A 211 -10.51 -28.39 7.13
C ALA A 211 -11.92 -28.60 7.68
N GLN A 212 -12.06 -28.35 8.98
CA GLN A 212 -13.33 -28.29 9.70
C GLN A 212 -13.85 -26.85 9.78
N VAL A 213 -12.93 -25.88 9.73
CA VAL A 213 -13.22 -24.44 9.73
C VAL A 213 -12.55 -23.79 8.53
N TRP A 214 -13.35 -23.04 7.76
CA TRP A 214 -12.88 -22.15 6.70
C TRP A 214 -12.82 -20.73 7.25
N HIS A 215 -11.66 -20.08 7.23
CA HIS A 215 -11.51 -18.70 7.64
C HIS A 215 -11.18 -17.84 6.43
N CYS A 216 -12.05 -16.89 6.13
CA CYS A 216 -11.95 -16.04 4.95
C CYS A 216 -11.55 -14.62 5.34
N HIS A 217 -10.37 -14.19 4.91
CA HIS A 217 -9.92 -12.82 5.08
C HIS A 217 -10.35 -11.97 3.91
N ASP A 218 -11.10 -10.92 4.20
CA ASP A 218 -11.70 -9.98 3.26
C ASP A 218 -12.74 -10.57 2.27
N LEU A 219 -13.53 -9.68 1.67
CA LEU A 219 -14.60 -10.02 0.74
C LEU A 219 -14.13 -10.84 -0.47
N ASN A 220 -12.86 -10.68 -0.86
CA ASN A 220 -12.31 -11.34 -2.04
C ASN A 220 -12.13 -12.86 -1.88
N THR A 221 -12.13 -13.37 -0.65
CA THR A 221 -12.03 -14.81 -0.31
C THR A 221 -13.37 -15.41 0.14
N LEU A 222 -14.33 -14.59 0.60
CA LEU A 222 -15.61 -15.05 1.15
C LEU A 222 -16.38 -16.00 0.21
N ALA A 223 -16.37 -15.73 -1.11
CA ALA A 223 -17.04 -16.61 -2.08
C ALA A 223 -16.37 -17.99 -2.19
N ILE A 224 -15.07 -18.08 -1.88
CA ILE A 224 -14.31 -19.35 -1.87
C ILE A 224 -14.75 -20.15 -0.64
N GLY A 225 -14.75 -19.55 0.55
CA GLY A 225 -15.19 -20.19 1.79
C GLY A 225 -16.64 -20.69 1.72
N VAL A 226 -17.55 -19.89 1.13
CA VAL A 226 -18.94 -20.33 0.90
C VAL A 226 -19.01 -21.59 0.02
N ARG A 227 -18.18 -21.66 -1.04
CA ARG A 227 -18.12 -22.85 -1.90
C ARG A 227 -17.49 -24.04 -1.17
N ALA A 228 -16.44 -23.81 -0.37
CA ALA A 228 -15.79 -24.83 0.43
C ALA A 228 -16.77 -25.43 1.45
N LYS A 229 -17.51 -24.60 2.19
CA LYS A 229 -18.55 -25.05 3.12
C LYS A 229 -19.67 -25.85 2.42
N LYS A 230 -20.09 -25.45 1.22
CA LYS A 230 -21.06 -26.19 0.42
C LYS A 230 -20.53 -27.54 -0.09
N ALA A 231 -19.25 -27.60 -0.45
CA ALA A 231 -18.59 -28.83 -0.91
C ALA A 231 -18.32 -29.81 0.26
N ARG A 232 -18.24 -29.30 1.49
CA ARG A 232 -18.03 -30.07 2.72
C ARG A 232 -19.10 -29.71 3.77
N PRO A 233 -20.29 -30.28 3.70
CA PRO A 233 -21.33 -30.08 4.72
C PRO A 233 -20.82 -30.46 6.11
N GLY A 234 -21.28 -29.74 7.13
CA GLY A 234 -20.82 -29.91 8.51
C GLY A 234 -19.62 -29.05 8.92
N THR A 235 -18.91 -28.44 7.94
CA THR A 235 -17.83 -27.48 8.24
C THR A 235 -18.37 -26.10 8.61
N ARG A 236 -17.55 -25.31 9.32
CA ARG A 236 -17.87 -23.95 9.75
C ARG A 236 -17.17 -22.91 8.87
N LEU A 237 -17.70 -21.68 8.83
CA LEU A 237 -17.16 -20.58 8.04
C LEU A 237 -17.07 -19.32 8.90
N ALA A 238 -15.85 -18.88 9.18
CA ALA A 238 -15.52 -17.57 9.73
C ALA A 238 -15.21 -16.57 8.61
N TYR A 239 -15.68 -15.34 8.76
CA TYR A 239 -15.36 -14.24 7.84
C TYR A 239 -14.77 -13.08 8.60
N ASP A 240 -13.54 -12.71 8.29
CA ASP A 240 -12.82 -11.57 8.85
C ASP A 240 -12.70 -10.45 7.82
N SER A 241 -13.31 -9.32 8.10
CA SER A 241 -13.32 -8.13 7.24
C SER A 241 -12.37 -7.07 7.78
N HIS A 242 -11.23 -6.90 7.13
CA HIS A 242 -10.22 -5.93 7.53
C HIS A 242 -10.61 -4.50 7.16
N GLU A 243 -11.48 -4.32 6.16
CA GLU A 243 -11.93 -3.01 5.69
C GLU A 243 -13.37 -3.07 5.15
N LEU A 244 -14.01 -1.91 4.98
CA LEU A 244 -15.30 -1.86 4.30
C LEU A 244 -15.12 -2.03 2.79
N ALA A 245 -15.23 -3.27 2.31
CA ALA A 245 -15.04 -3.60 0.90
C ALA A 245 -15.97 -2.84 -0.07
N THR A 246 -17.12 -2.36 0.41
CA THR A 246 -18.10 -1.58 -0.36
C THR A 246 -17.83 -0.07 -0.33
N GLU A 247 -16.94 0.39 0.56
CA GLU A 247 -16.71 1.82 0.81
C GLU A 247 -15.23 2.21 0.64
N ARG A 248 -14.52 1.50 -0.26
CA ARG A 248 -13.14 1.82 -0.64
C ARG A 248 -13.08 3.07 -1.51
N SER A 249 -11.99 3.80 -1.43
CA SER A 249 -11.70 4.98 -2.27
C SER A 249 -11.79 4.63 -3.77
N ARG A 250 -12.24 5.59 -4.57
CA ARG A 250 -12.33 5.49 -6.05
C ARG A 250 -13.22 4.34 -6.58
N MET A 251 -14.06 3.73 -5.73
CA MET A 251 -14.97 2.67 -6.17
C MET A 251 -16.26 3.24 -6.78
N GLY A 252 -16.54 2.90 -8.05
CA GLY A 252 -17.76 3.33 -8.74
C GLY A 252 -19.04 2.65 -8.22
N ARG A 253 -20.21 3.30 -8.38
CA ARG A 253 -21.52 2.85 -7.86
C ARG A 253 -21.86 1.39 -8.21
N LEU A 254 -21.59 0.95 -9.44
CA LEU A 254 -21.85 -0.44 -9.85
C LEU A 254 -20.96 -1.45 -9.12
N ALA A 255 -19.68 -1.11 -8.92
CA ALA A 255 -18.74 -1.95 -8.18
C ALA A 255 -19.17 -2.06 -6.70
N LYS A 256 -19.55 -0.95 -6.06
CA LYS A 256 -20.12 -0.93 -4.69
C LYS A 256 -21.36 -1.81 -4.58
N ARG A 257 -22.31 -1.71 -5.52
CA ARG A 257 -23.51 -2.56 -5.55
C ARG A 257 -23.18 -4.04 -5.72
N ARG A 258 -22.21 -4.38 -6.58
CA ARG A 258 -21.77 -5.78 -6.78
C ARG A 258 -21.09 -6.33 -5.52
N ALA A 259 -20.18 -5.58 -4.93
CA ALA A 259 -19.50 -5.92 -3.67
C ALA A 259 -20.54 -6.15 -2.56
N GLY A 260 -21.49 -5.23 -2.35
CA GLY A 260 -22.51 -5.36 -1.33
C GLY A 260 -23.46 -6.55 -1.54
N ARG A 261 -23.78 -6.89 -2.80
CA ARG A 261 -24.58 -8.11 -3.08
C ARG A 261 -23.79 -9.39 -2.79
N LEU A 262 -22.50 -9.40 -3.12
CA LEU A 262 -21.61 -10.54 -2.84
C LEU A 262 -21.47 -10.73 -1.33
N GLU A 263 -21.18 -9.67 -0.59
CA GLU A 263 -21.03 -9.69 0.86
C GLU A 263 -22.33 -10.13 1.55
N ARG A 264 -23.48 -9.53 1.21
CA ARG A 264 -24.79 -9.93 1.74
C ARG A 264 -25.10 -11.42 1.52
N ARG A 265 -24.77 -11.95 0.33
CA ARG A 265 -24.98 -13.38 0.03
C ARG A 265 -24.02 -14.26 0.82
N GLY A 266 -22.77 -13.86 0.94
CA GLY A 266 -21.74 -14.60 1.68
C GLY A 266 -22.05 -14.68 3.17
N LEU A 267 -22.41 -13.53 3.77
CA LEU A 267 -22.73 -13.41 5.20
C LEU A 267 -23.87 -14.34 5.69
N ARG A 268 -24.78 -14.75 4.81
CA ARG A 268 -25.84 -15.73 5.14
C ARG A 268 -25.30 -17.15 5.37
N HIS A 269 -24.06 -17.41 4.97
CA HIS A 269 -23.43 -18.72 5.10
C HIS A 269 -22.35 -18.76 6.18
N THR A 270 -22.00 -17.59 6.76
CA THR A 270 -21.00 -17.51 7.82
C THR A 270 -21.59 -17.90 9.17
N ASP A 271 -20.83 -18.66 9.94
CA ASP A 271 -21.17 -19.01 11.32
C ASP A 271 -20.65 -17.92 12.27
N GLU A 272 -19.40 -17.47 12.07
CA GLU A 272 -18.78 -16.38 12.83
C GLU A 272 -18.29 -15.25 11.92
N ARG A 273 -18.23 -14.05 12.48
CA ARG A 273 -17.89 -12.82 11.75
C ARG A 273 -17.01 -11.93 12.60
N ILE A 274 -15.98 -11.35 11.99
CA ILE A 274 -15.00 -10.46 12.61
C ILE A 274 -14.94 -9.15 11.85
N TRP A 275 -14.94 -8.04 12.58
CA TRP A 275 -14.64 -6.70 12.07
C TRP A 275 -13.63 -6.00 12.95
N THR A 276 -12.89 -5.06 12.35
CA THR A 276 -11.78 -4.39 13.00
C THR A 276 -12.16 -3.18 13.84
N THR A 277 -13.34 -2.58 13.66
CA THR A 277 -13.79 -1.39 14.41
C THR A 277 -15.29 -1.42 14.68
N ARG A 278 -15.70 -0.75 15.77
CA ARG A 278 -17.10 -0.70 16.18
C ARG A 278 -17.99 -0.03 15.13
N THR A 279 -17.58 1.12 14.63
CA THR A 279 -18.37 1.88 13.64
C THR A 279 -18.59 1.09 12.35
N ARG A 280 -17.57 0.33 11.89
CA ARG A 280 -17.72 -0.59 10.75
C ARG A 280 -18.68 -1.74 11.06
N ALA A 281 -18.60 -2.31 12.25
CA ALA A 281 -19.52 -3.36 12.68
C ALA A 281 -20.96 -2.88 12.74
N GLU A 282 -21.22 -1.72 13.35
CA GLU A 282 -22.55 -1.09 13.41
C GLU A 282 -23.10 -0.80 12.00
N TYR A 283 -22.26 -0.32 11.10
CA TYR A 283 -22.65 -0.08 9.71
C TYR A 283 -23.12 -1.36 9.00
N VAL A 284 -22.36 -2.46 9.11
CA VAL A 284 -22.72 -3.71 8.43
C VAL A 284 -23.91 -4.39 9.09
N VAL A 285 -24.08 -4.27 10.41
CA VAL A 285 -25.30 -4.72 11.12
C VAL A 285 -26.52 -4.01 10.56
N ARG A 286 -26.51 -2.67 10.50
CA ARG A 286 -27.63 -1.89 9.92
C ARG A 286 -27.85 -2.22 8.43
N ARG A 287 -26.78 -2.41 7.66
CA ARG A 287 -26.85 -2.63 6.20
C ARG A 287 -27.35 -4.00 5.81
N TYR A 288 -26.96 -5.02 6.56
CA TYR A 288 -27.19 -6.42 6.19
C TYR A 288 -28.16 -7.17 7.10
N GLY A 289 -28.53 -6.60 8.26
CA GLY A 289 -29.41 -7.22 9.24
C GLY A 289 -28.77 -8.48 9.87
N ILE A 290 -27.45 -8.44 10.13
CA ILE A 290 -26.71 -9.54 10.78
C ILE A 290 -26.57 -9.28 12.28
N PRO A 291 -26.35 -10.32 13.10
CA PRO A 291 -25.90 -10.15 14.48
C PRO A 291 -24.62 -9.34 14.58
N PHE A 292 -24.41 -8.67 15.71
CA PHE A 292 -23.20 -7.89 15.94
C PHE A 292 -21.97 -8.82 15.90
N PRO A 293 -20.95 -8.51 15.08
CA PRO A 293 -19.79 -9.37 14.92
C PRO A 293 -18.81 -9.24 16.08
N THR A 294 -17.91 -10.20 16.22
CA THR A 294 -16.76 -10.07 17.13
C THR A 294 -15.84 -8.95 16.63
N LEU A 295 -15.43 -8.07 17.54
CA LEU A 295 -14.46 -7.03 17.26
C LEU A 295 -13.06 -7.54 17.58
N ILE A 296 -12.20 -7.62 16.56
CA ILE A 296 -10.78 -7.94 16.71
C ILE A 296 -9.99 -6.83 16.01
N HIS A 297 -9.30 -6.00 16.80
CA HIS A 297 -8.50 -4.90 16.29
C HIS A 297 -7.21 -5.40 15.63
N ASN A 298 -6.68 -4.65 14.68
CA ASN A 298 -5.35 -4.93 14.15
C ASN A 298 -4.30 -4.17 14.96
N VAL A 299 -3.92 -4.74 16.08
CA VAL A 299 -2.95 -4.19 17.04
C VAL A 299 -1.63 -4.92 16.98
N PRO A 300 -0.49 -4.32 17.40
CA PRO A 300 0.79 -5.00 17.46
C PRO A 300 0.82 -6.06 18.57
N GLU A 301 1.75 -7.01 18.45
CA GLU A 301 2.15 -7.86 19.56
C GLU A 301 2.80 -7.02 20.66
N ARG A 302 2.70 -7.45 21.90
CA ARG A 302 3.34 -6.74 22.99
C ARG A 302 4.85 -6.91 22.89
N MET A 303 5.56 -5.81 22.76
CA MET A 303 7.02 -5.78 22.68
C MET A 303 7.57 -4.81 23.71
N GLU A 304 8.68 -5.19 24.33
CA GLU A 304 9.46 -4.25 25.12
C GLU A 304 10.36 -3.42 24.18
N VAL A 305 10.28 -2.11 24.32
CA VAL A 305 11.12 -1.20 23.55
C VAL A 305 12.51 -1.15 24.15
N GLN A 306 13.50 -1.72 23.45
CA GLN A 306 14.90 -1.60 23.81
C GLN A 306 15.43 -0.24 23.33
N GLN A 307 16.24 0.42 24.15
CA GLN A 307 16.97 1.63 23.78
C GLN A 307 18.14 1.29 22.86
N GLY A 308 18.48 2.16 21.93
CA GLY A 308 19.68 2.01 21.10
C GLY A 308 19.52 2.32 19.62
N TRP A 309 18.30 2.62 19.17
CA TRP A 309 18.02 2.94 17.76
C TRP A 309 17.55 4.41 17.69
N ASP A 310 18.44 5.35 17.42
CA ASP A 310 18.10 6.77 17.43
C ASP A 310 17.98 7.33 16.02
N LEU A 311 16.76 7.73 15.64
CA LEU A 311 16.48 8.44 14.39
C LEU A 311 17.24 9.76 14.31
N ARG A 312 17.42 10.42 15.44
CA ARG A 312 18.13 11.71 15.53
C ARG A 312 19.57 11.57 15.09
N GLU A 313 20.27 10.59 15.64
CA GLU A 313 21.67 10.29 15.31
C GLU A 313 21.79 9.88 13.83
N ARG A 314 20.96 8.92 13.40
CA ARG A 314 20.99 8.38 12.03
C ARG A 314 20.69 9.42 10.95
N LEU A 315 19.87 10.41 11.23
CA LEU A 315 19.46 11.43 10.28
C LEU A 315 20.14 12.78 10.50
N GLY A 316 21.04 12.88 11.48
CA GLY A 316 21.75 14.12 11.83
C GLY A 316 20.77 15.24 12.26
N ILE A 317 19.70 14.89 12.99
CA ILE A 317 18.72 15.87 13.45
C ILE A 317 19.25 16.55 14.72
N PRO A 318 19.36 17.90 14.77
CA PRO A 318 19.83 18.62 15.93
C PRO A 318 19.03 18.31 17.21
N ALA A 319 19.71 18.32 18.37
CA ALA A 319 19.10 17.93 19.65
C ALA A 319 17.96 18.88 20.09
N ASP A 320 17.98 20.12 19.62
CA ASP A 320 16.96 21.15 19.92
C ASP A 320 15.70 21.02 19.04
N ARG A 321 15.69 20.07 18.09
CA ARG A 321 14.55 19.81 17.20
C ARG A 321 13.69 18.65 17.72
N ARG A 322 12.37 18.79 17.57
CA ARG A 322 11.40 17.73 17.87
C ARG A 322 11.14 16.86 16.63
N ILE A 323 11.11 15.55 16.79
CA ILE A 323 10.85 14.58 15.71
C ILE A 323 9.35 14.25 15.66
N LEU A 324 8.71 14.68 14.58
CA LEU A 324 7.35 14.25 14.22
C LEU A 324 7.48 13.05 13.30
N LEU A 325 6.90 11.92 13.68
CA LEU A 325 7.06 10.67 12.93
C LEU A 325 5.79 10.29 12.16
N TYR A 326 5.90 10.15 10.87
CA TYR A 326 4.95 9.39 10.06
C TYR A 326 5.57 8.05 9.69
N GLN A 327 4.87 6.93 9.95
CA GLN A 327 5.29 5.59 9.53
C GLN A 327 4.21 4.85 8.76
N GLY A 328 4.63 4.00 7.80
CA GLY A 328 3.75 3.13 7.03
C GLY A 328 3.73 3.40 5.54
N SER A 329 2.66 2.99 4.87
CA SER A 329 2.52 3.09 3.41
C SER A 329 2.44 4.55 2.94
N ILE A 330 3.33 4.93 2.01
CA ILE A 330 3.39 6.29 1.41
C ILE A 330 2.51 6.30 0.16
N GLN A 331 1.26 6.67 0.35
CA GLN A 331 0.22 6.71 -0.68
C GLN A 331 -0.57 8.02 -0.56
N GLU A 332 -1.32 8.37 -1.60
CA GLU A 332 -2.27 9.49 -1.56
C GLU A 332 -3.29 9.34 -0.41
N PHE A 333 -3.76 10.43 0.13
CA PHE A 333 -4.74 10.51 1.24
C PHE A 333 -4.25 9.95 2.59
N ARG A 334 -2.94 9.81 2.75
CA ARG A 334 -2.34 9.41 4.04
C ARG A 334 -1.99 10.60 4.92
N GLY A 335 -2.29 11.84 4.47
CA GLY A 335 -2.04 13.08 5.21
C GLY A 335 -0.58 13.49 5.26
N ILE A 336 0.27 12.93 4.39
CA ILE A 336 1.70 13.24 4.39
C ILE A 336 1.95 14.63 3.79
N GLU A 337 1.19 15.00 2.76
CA GLU A 337 1.24 16.33 2.15
C GLU A 337 0.88 17.41 3.18
N GLU A 338 -0.21 17.18 3.92
CA GLU A 338 -0.69 18.09 4.95
C GLU A 338 0.30 18.17 6.13
N ALA A 339 0.94 17.04 6.50
CA ALA A 339 2.00 17.03 7.52
C ALA A 339 3.27 17.78 7.06
N ILE A 340 3.63 17.72 5.76
CA ILE A 340 4.71 18.51 5.18
C ILE A 340 4.38 20.02 5.24
N GLU A 341 3.13 20.39 4.97
CA GLU A 341 2.70 21.79 5.15
C GLU A 341 2.74 22.19 6.62
N ALA A 342 2.18 21.38 7.50
CA ALA A 342 2.10 21.67 8.95
C ALA A 342 3.50 21.87 9.57
N VAL A 343 4.51 21.06 9.17
CA VAL A 343 5.85 21.20 9.71
C VAL A 343 6.48 22.57 9.37
N THR A 344 6.07 23.23 8.28
CA THR A 344 6.55 24.57 7.93
C THR A 344 6.05 25.65 8.89
N LEU A 345 4.95 25.37 9.61
CA LEU A 345 4.34 26.25 10.60
C LEU A 345 4.92 26.03 12.01
N LEU A 346 5.88 25.12 12.18
CA LEU A 346 6.42 24.68 13.47
C LEU A 346 7.96 24.94 13.51
N ASP A 347 8.45 25.88 14.29
CA ASP A 347 9.85 26.32 14.22
C ASP A 347 10.86 25.24 14.61
N ARG A 348 10.55 24.41 15.60
CA ARG A 348 11.48 23.42 16.19
C ARG A 348 11.20 21.96 15.80
N CYS A 349 10.41 21.72 14.76
CA CYS A 349 10.01 20.37 14.40
C CYS A 349 10.67 19.92 13.09
N VAL A 350 10.97 18.64 13.01
CA VAL A 350 11.38 17.91 11.81
C VAL A 350 10.43 16.75 11.58
N LEU A 351 9.85 16.66 10.40
CA LEU A 351 9.02 15.52 9.99
C LEU A 351 9.91 14.40 9.46
N VAL A 352 9.85 13.24 10.08
CA VAL A 352 10.49 12.01 9.57
C VAL A 352 9.41 11.11 8.98
N VAL A 353 9.58 10.70 7.72
CA VAL A 353 8.65 9.83 6.98
C VAL A 353 9.31 8.47 6.77
N ILE A 354 8.85 7.45 7.49
CA ILE A 354 9.34 6.08 7.38
C ILE A 354 8.37 5.24 6.55
N GLY A 355 8.88 4.59 5.51
CA GLY A 355 8.08 3.64 4.75
C GLY A 355 8.36 3.64 3.25
N TYR A 356 7.48 2.96 2.53
CA TYR A 356 7.53 2.84 1.07
C TYR A 356 6.15 3.07 0.44
N GLY A 357 6.14 3.45 -0.82
CA GLY A 357 4.92 3.63 -1.58
C GLY A 357 5.14 4.38 -2.88
N TYR A 358 4.18 4.26 -3.78
CA TYR A 358 4.27 4.86 -5.11
C TYR A 358 4.27 6.39 -5.09
N HIS A 359 3.82 7.00 -4.00
CA HIS A 359 3.71 8.46 -3.85
C HIS A 359 4.99 9.11 -3.31
N ARG A 360 5.92 8.33 -2.76
CA ARG A 360 7.18 8.81 -2.17
C ARG A 360 7.99 9.70 -3.13
N PRO A 361 8.23 9.33 -4.42
CA PRO A 361 8.99 10.17 -5.33
C PRO A 361 8.39 11.56 -5.55
N THR A 362 7.05 11.66 -5.57
CA THR A 362 6.33 12.93 -5.70
C THR A 362 6.52 13.81 -4.48
N LEU A 363 6.49 13.24 -3.28
CA LEU A 363 6.71 13.97 -2.02
C LEU A 363 8.16 14.42 -1.89
N GLU A 364 9.14 13.57 -2.20
CA GLU A 364 10.57 13.93 -2.20
C GLU A 364 10.87 15.07 -3.17
N GLU A 365 10.26 15.04 -4.37
CA GLU A 365 10.38 16.14 -5.34
C GLU A 365 9.76 17.43 -4.81
N THR A 366 8.61 17.35 -4.14
CA THR A 366 7.96 18.52 -3.53
C THR A 366 8.83 19.14 -2.43
N VAL A 367 9.39 18.31 -1.54
CA VAL A 367 10.31 18.74 -0.47
C VAL A 367 11.54 19.41 -1.05
N ARG A 368 12.17 18.82 -2.08
CA ARG A 368 13.36 19.38 -2.75
C ARG A 368 13.06 20.71 -3.41
N ARG A 369 11.97 20.80 -4.19
CA ARG A 369 11.58 22.03 -4.90
C ARG A 369 11.29 23.20 -3.96
N ARG A 370 10.81 22.90 -2.75
CA ARG A 370 10.48 23.89 -1.71
C ARG A 370 11.65 24.20 -0.77
N GLY A 371 12.80 23.53 -0.90
CA GLY A 371 13.95 23.72 -0.01
C GLY A 371 13.70 23.23 1.43
N LEU A 372 12.86 22.20 1.60
CA LEU A 372 12.45 21.72 2.92
C LEU A 372 13.26 20.49 3.42
N GLN A 373 14.40 20.20 2.80
CA GLN A 373 15.20 19.00 3.11
C GLN A 373 15.67 18.95 4.57
N ASP A 374 15.84 20.12 5.22
CA ASP A 374 16.21 20.21 6.63
C ASP A 374 15.02 20.08 7.59
N ARG A 375 13.80 20.14 7.07
CA ARG A 375 12.55 20.06 7.81
C ARG A 375 11.80 18.75 7.60
N VAL A 376 12.09 18.04 6.50
CA VAL A 376 11.43 16.75 6.13
C VAL A 376 12.49 15.76 5.71
N ARG A 377 12.55 14.64 6.42
CA ARG A 377 13.47 13.54 6.17
C ARG A 377 12.69 12.29 5.76
N PHE A 378 13.08 11.67 4.64
CA PHE A 378 12.56 10.36 4.25
C PHE A 378 13.56 9.29 4.65
N PHE A 379 13.08 8.31 5.43
CA PHE A 379 13.88 7.17 5.82
C PHE A 379 13.34 5.91 5.11
N GLY A 380 14.23 5.00 4.70
CA GLY A 380 13.88 3.82 3.88
C GLY A 380 12.89 2.91 4.60
N PRO A 381 12.38 1.86 3.94
CA PRO A 381 11.60 0.87 4.67
C PRO A 381 12.47 0.25 5.76
N ILE A 382 11.88 0.06 6.95
CA ILE A 382 12.48 -0.61 8.10
C ILE A 382 11.77 -1.96 8.26
N PRO A 383 12.48 -3.06 8.57
CA PRO A 383 11.85 -4.32 8.97
C PRO A 383 10.88 -4.11 10.13
N ASN A 384 9.77 -4.87 10.15
CA ASN A 384 8.72 -4.67 11.16
C ASN A 384 9.21 -4.93 12.60
N ASP A 385 10.14 -5.84 12.77
CA ASP A 385 10.77 -6.18 14.05
C ASP A 385 11.71 -5.09 14.59
N GLU A 386 12.23 -4.24 13.71
CA GLU A 386 13.07 -3.08 14.07
C GLU A 386 12.27 -1.78 14.19
N LEU A 387 11.10 -1.69 13.52
CA LEU A 387 10.36 -0.44 13.37
C LEU A 387 10.03 0.24 14.70
N LEU A 388 9.65 -0.55 15.70
CA LEU A 388 9.24 -0.02 17.01
C LEU A 388 10.37 0.69 17.75
N TYR A 389 11.61 0.23 17.59
CA TYR A 389 12.79 0.86 18.21
C TYR A 389 13.03 2.27 17.64
N TYR A 390 12.91 2.42 16.31
CA TYR A 390 12.98 3.73 15.68
C TYR A 390 11.79 4.62 16.06
N THR A 391 10.59 4.03 16.18
CA THR A 391 9.38 4.75 16.58
C THR A 391 9.55 5.38 17.95
N ALA A 392 10.17 4.67 18.90
CA ALA A 392 10.38 5.14 20.27
C ALA A 392 11.35 6.31 20.40
N SER A 393 12.19 6.54 19.39
CA SER A 393 13.09 7.69 19.36
C SER A 393 12.44 8.98 18.86
N ALA A 394 11.18 8.94 18.48
CA ALA A 394 10.42 10.12 18.07
C ALA A 394 9.75 10.82 19.25
N ASP A 395 9.44 12.11 19.06
CA ASP A 395 8.74 12.91 20.07
C ASP A 395 7.22 12.81 19.93
N VAL A 396 6.69 12.78 18.71
CA VAL A 396 5.25 12.70 18.41
C VAL A 396 4.98 11.82 17.19
N GLY A 397 4.01 10.92 17.30
CA GLY A 397 3.53 10.09 16.20
C GLY A 397 2.36 10.73 15.43
N LEU A 398 2.46 10.84 14.11
CA LEU A 398 1.41 11.41 13.26
C LEU A 398 0.52 10.32 12.63
N CYS A 399 -0.75 10.31 13.00
CA CYS A 399 -1.78 9.42 12.46
C CYS A 399 -2.86 10.22 11.70
N VAL A 400 -2.43 11.11 10.80
CA VAL A 400 -3.24 12.12 10.10
C VAL A 400 -3.73 11.60 8.74
N ILE A 401 -4.66 10.63 8.75
CA ILE A 401 -5.24 10.06 7.53
C ILE A 401 -6.41 10.92 7.07
N ARG A 402 -6.51 11.22 5.77
CA ARG A 402 -7.62 11.98 5.18
C ARG A 402 -8.88 11.12 4.99
N GLY A 403 -10.03 11.76 5.11
CA GLY A 403 -11.35 11.10 5.09
C GLY A 403 -11.94 10.78 3.72
N GLU A 404 -11.11 10.45 2.72
CA GLU A 404 -11.52 10.21 1.32
C GLU A 404 -12.62 9.13 1.15
N SER A 405 -12.70 8.20 2.08
CA SER A 405 -13.72 7.15 2.08
C SER A 405 -14.15 6.78 3.48
N LEU A 406 -15.35 6.19 3.64
CA LEU A 406 -15.79 5.67 4.93
C LEU A 406 -14.84 4.60 5.48
N SER A 407 -14.18 3.84 4.58
CA SER A 407 -13.18 2.86 5.01
C SER A 407 -11.97 3.53 5.66
N TYR A 408 -11.56 4.72 5.25
CA TYR A 408 -10.49 5.50 5.89
C TYR A 408 -10.97 6.20 7.15
N ARG A 409 -12.11 6.90 7.09
CA ARG A 409 -12.67 7.59 8.27
C ARG A 409 -12.90 6.67 9.47
N TRP A 410 -13.33 5.44 9.22
CA TRP A 410 -13.63 4.46 10.28
C TRP A 410 -12.53 3.44 10.47
N SER A 411 -11.30 3.79 10.09
CA SER A 411 -10.14 2.94 10.31
C SER A 411 -9.47 3.23 11.66
N MET A 412 -8.87 2.20 12.20
CA MET A 412 -7.83 2.30 13.24
C MET A 412 -6.56 1.68 12.64
N PRO A 413 -5.65 2.49 12.09
CA PRO A 413 -4.46 2.00 11.46
C PRO A 413 -3.44 1.52 12.50
N ASN A 414 -2.61 0.54 12.13
CA ASN A 414 -1.60 -0.07 13.01
C ASN A 414 -0.71 0.97 13.70
N LYS A 415 -0.30 2.01 12.97
CA LYS A 415 0.56 3.07 13.50
C LYS A 415 0.00 3.77 14.75
N LEU A 416 -1.33 3.85 14.91
CA LEU A 416 -1.95 4.38 16.13
C LEU A 416 -1.51 3.58 17.36
N PHE A 417 -1.52 2.26 17.24
CA PHE A 417 -1.16 1.35 18.31
C PHE A 417 0.35 1.16 18.43
N GLU A 418 1.07 1.23 17.32
CA GLU A 418 2.55 1.21 17.30
C GLU A 418 3.13 2.42 18.03
N TYR A 419 2.52 3.61 17.90
CA TYR A 419 2.89 4.80 18.68
C TYR A 419 2.59 4.63 20.18
N MET A 420 1.44 4.03 20.53
CA MET A 420 1.15 3.68 21.93
C MET A 420 2.19 2.71 22.48
N MET A 421 2.55 1.66 21.73
CA MET A 421 3.55 0.67 22.10
C MET A 421 4.92 1.31 22.30
N ALA A 422 5.29 2.25 21.45
CA ALA A 422 6.52 3.01 21.55
C ALA A 422 6.52 4.05 22.69
N GLY A 423 5.40 4.30 23.33
CA GLY A 423 5.28 5.25 24.43
C GLY A 423 5.35 6.72 24.00
N ILE A 424 5.03 7.05 22.75
CA ILE A 424 5.05 8.43 22.24
C ILE A 424 3.64 9.02 22.10
N PRO A 425 3.45 10.32 22.38
CA PRO A 425 2.20 11.02 22.16
C PRO A 425 1.76 11.00 20.70
N ILE A 426 0.46 11.10 20.46
CA ILE A 426 -0.14 10.92 19.14
C ILE A 426 -0.90 12.18 18.72
N VAL A 427 -0.71 12.61 17.47
CA VAL A 427 -1.64 13.50 16.77
C VAL A 427 -2.41 12.69 15.77
N ALA A 428 -3.73 12.60 15.89
CA ALA A 428 -4.59 11.79 15.04
C ALA A 428 -5.70 12.59 14.37
N SER A 429 -6.18 12.11 13.22
CA SER A 429 -7.38 12.66 12.59
C SER A 429 -8.59 12.55 13.52
N ASP A 430 -9.36 13.62 13.66
CA ASP A 430 -10.59 13.65 14.47
C ASP A 430 -11.74 12.91 13.75
N PHE A 431 -11.54 11.61 13.59
CA PHE A 431 -12.55 10.70 13.05
C PHE A 431 -13.13 9.79 14.13
N GLU A 432 -14.27 9.21 13.82
CA GLU A 432 -15.13 8.50 14.76
C GLU A 432 -14.38 7.45 15.61
N GLU A 433 -13.46 6.69 15.00
CA GLU A 433 -12.71 5.65 15.74
C GLU A 433 -11.38 6.17 16.30
N MET A 434 -10.54 6.81 15.47
CA MET A 434 -9.23 7.30 15.91
C MET A 434 -9.37 8.41 16.95
N GLY A 435 -10.22 9.42 16.68
CA GLY A 435 -10.45 10.53 17.59
C GLY A 435 -11.04 10.07 18.91
N ARG A 436 -11.95 9.08 18.88
CA ARG A 436 -12.51 8.48 20.10
C ARG A 436 -11.42 7.84 20.95
N VAL A 437 -10.60 6.96 20.37
CA VAL A 437 -9.54 6.25 21.12
C VAL A 437 -8.51 7.24 21.70
N VAL A 438 -8.07 8.24 20.91
CA VAL A 438 -7.09 9.23 21.39
C VAL A 438 -7.62 10.03 22.57
N ARG A 439 -8.91 10.45 22.54
CA ARG A 439 -9.55 11.20 23.64
C ARG A 439 -9.85 10.33 24.86
N GLU A 440 -10.43 9.15 24.66
CA GLU A 440 -10.81 8.25 25.77
C GLU A 440 -9.59 7.74 26.55
N GLU A 441 -8.52 7.41 25.84
CA GLU A 441 -7.29 6.93 26.47
C GLU A 441 -6.33 8.05 26.88
N GLY A 442 -6.57 9.30 26.44
CA GLY A 442 -5.74 10.45 26.77
C GLY A 442 -4.32 10.35 26.24
N VAL A 443 -4.11 9.75 25.07
CA VAL A 443 -2.79 9.43 24.52
C VAL A 443 -2.21 10.49 23.59
N GLY A 444 -2.91 11.63 23.43
CA GLY A 444 -2.47 12.71 22.56
C GLY A 444 -3.60 13.68 22.21
N THR A 445 -3.48 14.30 21.03
CA THR A 445 -4.38 15.31 20.50
C THR A 445 -5.01 14.88 19.19
N VAL A 446 -6.09 15.56 18.79
CA VAL A 446 -6.78 15.32 17.52
C VAL A 446 -6.76 16.58 16.64
N CYS A 447 -6.84 16.38 15.32
CA CYS A 447 -6.83 17.47 14.35
C CYS A 447 -7.76 17.21 13.17
N ASP A 448 -8.11 18.25 12.44
CA ASP A 448 -8.62 18.13 11.09
C ASP A 448 -7.46 17.75 10.16
N PRO A 449 -7.46 16.54 9.55
CA PRO A 449 -6.36 16.08 8.69
C PRO A 449 -6.28 16.80 7.34
N ASP A 450 -7.29 17.58 6.96
CA ASP A 450 -7.32 18.37 5.73
C ASP A 450 -6.82 19.81 5.95
N ASP A 451 -6.55 20.21 7.22
CA ASP A 451 -6.05 21.53 7.60
C ASP A 451 -4.65 21.46 8.23
N PRO A 452 -3.60 21.89 7.53
CA PRO A 452 -2.23 21.93 8.07
C PRO A 452 -2.09 22.78 9.34
N GLN A 453 -2.88 23.85 9.51
CA GLN A 453 -2.87 24.67 10.71
C GLN A 453 -3.40 23.87 11.91
N SER A 454 -4.50 23.15 11.74
CA SER A 454 -5.06 22.28 12.78
C SER A 454 -4.08 21.18 13.20
N ILE A 455 -3.32 20.59 12.24
CA ILE A 455 -2.25 19.63 12.54
C ILE A 455 -1.14 20.31 13.35
N ALA A 456 -0.70 21.51 12.95
CA ALA A 456 0.35 22.24 13.66
C ALA A 456 -0.08 22.62 15.09
N ASP A 457 -1.31 23.06 15.29
CA ASP A 457 -1.83 23.42 16.60
C ASP A 457 -1.94 22.20 17.52
N ALA A 458 -2.38 21.06 16.99
CA ALA A 458 -2.41 19.80 17.70
C ALA A 458 -1.00 19.31 18.11
N VAL A 459 0.02 19.54 17.27
CA VAL A 459 1.43 19.27 17.62
C VAL A 459 1.91 20.20 18.71
N ARG A 460 1.65 21.53 18.61
CA ARG A 460 2.05 22.51 19.63
C ARG A 460 1.49 22.18 21.01
N ALA A 461 0.25 21.74 21.07
CA ALA A 461 -0.40 21.33 22.33
C ALA A 461 0.32 20.16 23.04
N ILE A 462 1.26 19.50 22.34
CA ILE A 462 2.11 18.46 22.91
C ILE A 462 3.53 19.00 23.16
N VAL A 463 4.18 19.57 22.12
CA VAL A 463 5.61 19.86 22.17
C VAL A 463 5.96 21.14 22.92
N ASP A 464 5.00 22.06 23.07
CA ASP A 464 5.18 23.33 23.79
C ASP A 464 4.70 23.22 25.25
N ASP A 465 4.09 22.09 25.66
CA ASP A 465 3.64 21.83 27.02
C ASP A 465 4.28 20.52 27.55
N PRO A 466 5.38 20.61 28.31
CA PRO A 466 6.07 19.44 28.88
C PRO A 466 5.20 18.60 29.83
N GLU A 467 4.24 19.22 30.53
CA GLU A 467 3.33 18.48 31.42
C GLU A 467 2.31 17.67 30.61
N ALA A 468 1.77 18.24 29.53
CA ALA A 468 0.89 17.54 28.61
C ALA A 468 1.63 16.39 27.92
N GLU A 469 2.86 16.62 27.43
CA GLU A 469 3.67 15.58 26.84
C GLU A 469 3.91 14.41 27.82
N ALA A 470 4.32 14.69 29.06
CA ALA A 470 4.54 13.69 30.07
C ALA A 470 3.27 12.89 30.40
N ARG A 471 2.13 13.58 30.51
CA ARG A 471 0.81 12.97 30.73
C ARG A 471 0.42 12.04 29.60
N PHE A 472 0.56 12.46 28.33
CA PHE A 472 0.25 11.63 27.18
C PHE A 472 1.16 10.42 27.07
N ARG A 473 2.48 10.56 27.33
CA ARG A 473 3.41 9.45 27.38
C ARG A 473 3.06 8.42 28.46
N ALA A 474 2.65 8.87 29.63
CA ALA A 474 2.17 7.98 30.68
C ALA A 474 0.90 7.23 30.28
N ALA A 475 -0.05 7.93 29.63
CA ALA A 475 -1.28 7.34 29.16
C ALA A 475 -1.10 6.29 28.06
N THR A 476 -0.14 6.48 27.13
CA THR A 476 0.16 5.45 26.10
C THR A 476 0.60 4.13 26.73
N ARG A 477 1.39 4.17 27.79
CA ARG A 477 1.84 2.97 28.53
C ARG A 477 0.67 2.22 29.18
N VAL A 478 -0.37 2.92 29.59
CA VAL A 478 -1.60 2.32 30.14
C VAL A 478 -2.47 1.77 29.01
N ALA A 479 -2.67 2.56 27.96
CA ALA A 479 -3.52 2.20 26.84
C ALA A 479 -3.07 0.93 26.13
N ILE A 480 -1.75 0.72 25.99
CA ILE A 480 -1.23 -0.49 25.34
C ILE A 480 -1.56 -1.78 26.10
N GLY A 481 -1.86 -1.69 27.39
CA GLY A 481 -2.40 -2.82 28.16
C GLY A 481 -3.75 -3.33 27.65
N LYS A 482 -4.51 -2.48 26.94
CA LYS A 482 -5.82 -2.80 26.34
C LYS A 482 -5.73 -3.09 24.84
N TYR A 483 -4.81 -2.41 24.13
CA TYR A 483 -4.68 -2.46 22.67
C TYR A 483 -3.41 -3.20 22.23
N ASN A 484 -3.33 -4.47 22.57
CA ASN A 484 -2.24 -5.37 22.17
C ASN A 484 -2.81 -6.72 21.71
N TRP A 485 -1.98 -7.51 21.02
CA TRP A 485 -2.44 -8.77 20.46
C TRP A 485 -2.86 -9.80 21.51
N ASP A 486 -2.25 -9.82 22.68
CA ASP A 486 -2.59 -10.77 23.76
C ASP A 486 -4.07 -10.63 24.19
N GLU A 487 -4.63 -9.40 24.16
CA GLU A 487 -6.03 -9.15 24.46
C GLU A 487 -6.96 -9.49 23.27
N GLU A 488 -6.51 -9.26 22.03
CA GLU A 488 -7.29 -9.58 20.84
C GLU A 488 -7.30 -11.09 20.54
N GLU A 489 -6.19 -11.77 20.82
CA GLU A 489 -6.06 -13.22 20.73
C GLU A 489 -7.11 -13.95 21.57
N LYS A 490 -7.34 -13.51 22.81
CA LYS A 490 -8.39 -14.09 23.67
C LYS A 490 -9.77 -14.07 23.00
N LYS A 491 -10.09 -12.99 22.26
CA LYS A 491 -11.35 -12.88 21.53
C LYS A 491 -11.39 -13.81 20.33
N LEU A 492 -10.25 -13.99 19.64
CA LEU A 492 -10.12 -14.92 18.51
C LEU A 492 -10.30 -16.36 19.01
N LEU A 493 -9.61 -16.77 20.05
CA LEU A 493 -9.71 -18.13 20.60
C LEU A 493 -11.13 -18.41 21.12
N ALA A 494 -11.76 -17.46 21.83
CA ALA A 494 -13.15 -17.58 22.26
C ALA A 494 -14.14 -17.71 21.09
N LEU A 495 -13.88 -17.05 19.94
CA LEU A 495 -14.64 -17.22 18.72
C LEU A 495 -14.49 -18.65 18.19
N TYR A 496 -13.29 -19.20 18.18
CA TYR A 496 -13.03 -20.55 17.69
C TYR A 496 -13.65 -21.64 18.58
N GLN A 497 -13.71 -21.42 19.90
CA GLN A 497 -14.47 -22.31 20.81
C GLN A 497 -15.96 -22.43 20.41
N ARG A 498 -16.58 -21.34 19.92
CA ARG A 498 -17.97 -21.38 19.40
C ARG A 498 -18.12 -22.10 18.07
N LEU A 499 -17.04 -22.26 17.33
CA LEU A 499 -17.02 -23.00 16.05
C LEU A 499 -16.79 -24.50 16.24
N GLU A 500 -16.41 -24.94 17.45
CA GLU A 500 -16.26 -26.37 17.75
C GLU A 500 -17.60 -27.11 17.64
N PRO A 501 -17.60 -28.33 17.13
CA PRO A 501 -18.79 -29.17 17.15
C PRO A 501 -19.23 -29.40 18.60
N ALA A 502 -20.52 -29.26 18.89
CA ALA A 502 -21.06 -29.61 20.20
C ALA A 502 -20.79 -31.11 20.47
N GLY A 503 -19.86 -31.39 21.38
CA GLY A 503 -19.53 -32.75 21.84
C GLY A 503 -18.21 -33.34 21.35
N SER A 504 -17.20 -32.51 21.01
CA SER A 504 -15.81 -32.97 20.83
C SER A 504 -15.03 -32.97 22.14
#